data_5448d2fc25fa65e5cde459e8ea707380
#
_entry.id   5448d2fc25fa65e5cde459e8ea707380
#
_cell.length_a   1.000
_cell.length_b   1.000
_cell.length_c   1.000
_cell.angle_alpha   90.00
_cell.angle_beta   90.00
_cell.angle_gamma   90.00
#
_symmetry.space_group_name_H-M   'P 1'
#
loop_
_entity.id
_entity.type
_entity.pdbx_description
1 polymer ?
#
loop_
_entity_poly.entity_id
_entity_poly.type
_entity_poly.pdbx_seq_one_letter_code
_entity_poly.pdbx_strand_id
1 'polypeptide(L)'
;MALFVTEEKEDIMEKKIFLSEKDMPRAWYNIQADLETPLPPPLNPETGEPVTPDMLEAIFPMNLIEQEVSTERFIDIPEEVMERLLMWRPTPLTRATGLEKFLGTPAHIYYKNEGVSPPGSHKPNTAIAQVYYNKEAGIKRLTTETGAGQWGSALAFACNQFGIELKIYMVRVSFNQKPYRRV
;
A
#
# COMPACT_ATOMS: atom_id res chain seq x y z
N MET A 1 48.62 -40.38 -6.05
CA MET A 1 47.16 -40.48 -6.22
C MET A 1 46.56 -39.38 -5.39
N ALA A 2 46.31 -38.22 -6.00
CA ALA A 2 45.79 -37.05 -5.31
C ALA A 2 44.27 -37.15 -5.31
N LEU A 3 43.66 -37.24 -4.12
CA LEU A 3 42.22 -37.09 -3.95
C LEU A 3 41.87 -35.62 -4.11
N PHE A 4 41.20 -35.25 -5.17
CA PHE A 4 40.49 -33.98 -5.25
C PHE A 4 39.19 -34.11 -4.46
N VAL A 5 39.17 -33.58 -3.25
CA VAL A 5 37.91 -33.29 -2.53
C VAL A 5 37.34 -32.04 -3.20
N THR A 6 36.36 -32.23 -4.04
CA THR A 6 35.50 -31.11 -4.46
C THR A 6 34.65 -30.76 -3.27
N GLU A 7 35.00 -29.68 -2.57
CA GLU A 7 34.05 -29.00 -1.68
C GLU A 7 32.87 -28.57 -2.54
N GLU A 8 31.73 -29.27 -2.43
CA GLU A 8 30.44 -28.74 -2.84
C GLU A 8 30.25 -27.47 -2.01
N LYS A 9 30.43 -26.29 -2.64
CA LYS A 9 29.97 -25.05 -2.06
C LYS A 9 28.48 -25.23 -1.82
N GLU A 10 28.08 -25.38 -0.56
CA GLU A 10 26.69 -25.18 -0.17
C GLU A 10 26.27 -23.83 -0.76
N ASP A 11 25.38 -23.86 -1.74
CA ASP A 11 24.79 -22.66 -2.32
C ASP A 11 24.12 -21.90 -1.17
N ILE A 12 24.76 -20.82 -0.72
CA ILE A 12 24.21 -19.97 0.35
C ILE A 12 22.93 -19.39 -0.22
N MET A 13 21.83 -20.08 0.06
CA MET A 13 20.51 -19.72 -0.44
C MET A 13 20.14 -18.32 0.07
N GLU A 14 20.05 -17.38 -0.84
CA GLU A 14 19.70 -16.01 -0.56
C GLU A 14 18.29 -15.94 0.05
N LYS A 15 18.20 -15.56 1.33
CA LYS A 15 16.92 -15.50 2.07
C LYS A 15 16.17 -14.21 1.87
N LYS A 16 16.85 -13.14 1.46
CA LYS A 16 16.27 -11.82 1.21
C LYS A 16 16.57 -11.40 -0.20
N ILE A 17 15.52 -11.10 -0.93
CA ILE A 17 15.60 -10.61 -2.30
C ILE A 17 15.26 -9.13 -2.27
N PHE A 18 16.16 -8.31 -2.77
CA PHE A 18 15.99 -6.88 -2.94
C PHE A 18 15.95 -6.56 -4.43
N LEU A 19 14.95 -5.83 -4.84
CA LEU A 19 14.93 -5.21 -6.17
C LEU A 19 15.71 -3.89 -6.13
N SER A 20 16.22 -3.49 -7.29
CA SER A 20 16.79 -2.15 -7.45
C SER A 20 15.67 -1.10 -7.55
N GLU A 21 15.96 0.15 -7.18
CA GLU A 21 15.04 1.27 -7.42
C GLU A 21 14.66 1.42 -8.91
N LYS A 22 15.52 0.94 -9.82
CA LYS A 22 15.24 0.89 -11.26
C LYS A 22 14.09 -0.03 -11.63
N ASP A 23 13.82 -1.03 -10.79
CA ASP A 23 12.77 -2.02 -11.00
C ASP A 23 11.42 -1.58 -10.41
N MET A 24 11.37 -0.37 -9.82
CA MET A 24 10.11 0.19 -9.33
C MET A 24 9.15 0.45 -10.49
N PRO A 25 7.89 -0.01 -10.39
CA PRO A 25 6.88 0.28 -11.39
C PRO A 25 6.64 1.79 -11.49
N ARG A 26 6.48 2.29 -12.70
CA ARG A 26 6.23 3.71 -12.99
C ARG A 26 4.75 4.02 -13.17
N ALA A 27 3.91 2.99 -13.21
CA ALA A 27 2.46 3.11 -13.33
C ALA A 27 1.76 2.11 -12.42
N TRP A 28 0.57 2.45 -11.99
CA TRP A 28 -0.36 1.51 -11.37
C TRP A 28 -1.06 0.70 -12.45
N TYR A 29 -1.16 -0.60 -12.22
CA TYR A 29 -1.96 -1.48 -13.06
C TYR A 29 -3.41 -1.44 -12.60
N ASN A 30 -4.30 -1.09 -13.53
CA ASN A 30 -5.73 -1.06 -13.32
C ASN A 30 -6.36 -2.35 -13.85
N ILE A 31 -6.72 -3.24 -12.95
CA ILE A 31 -7.31 -4.53 -13.29
C ILE A 31 -8.66 -4.40 -14.02
N GLN A 32 -9.37 -3.30 -13.87
CA GLN A 32 -10.67 -3.08 -14.54
C GLN A 32 -10.56 -3.16 -16.05
N ALA A 33 -9.41 -2.76 -16.62
CA ALA A 33 -9.15 -2.86 -18.06
C ALA A 33 -9.11 -4.30 -18.60
N ASP A 34 -8.90 -5.28 -17.72
CA ASP A 34 -8.72 -6.69 -18.08
C ASP A 34 -9.84 -7.59 -17.54
N LEU A 35 -10.87 -7.02 -16.92
CA LEU A 35 -12.04 -7.79 -16.49
C LEU A 35 -12.93 -8.09 -17.69
N GLU A 36 -13.30 -9.37 -17.87
CA GLU A 36 -14.27 -9.80 -18.90
C GLU A 36 -15.65 -9.16 -18.70
N THR A 37 -16.04 -8.96 -17.44
CA THR A 37 -17.27 -8.29 -17.06
C THR A 37 -16.94 -7.05 -16.24
N PRO A 38 -17.34 -5.85 -16.67
CA PRO A 38 -17.12 -4.62 -15.90
C PRO A 38 -17.72 -4.73 -14.49
N LEU A 39 -17.05 -4.12 -13.51
CA LEU A 39 -17.60 -4.03 -12.16
C LEU A 39 -18.89 -3.21 -12.17
N PRO A 40 -19.95 -3.69 -11.49
CA PRO A 40 -21.15 -2.88 -11.32
C PRO A 40 -20.82 -1.64 -10.45
N PRO A 41 -21.48 -0.49 -10.70
CA PRO A 41 -21.30 0.68 -9.85
C PRO A 41 -21.79 0.38 -8.42
N PRO A 42 -21.20 1.05 -7.41
CA PRO A 42 -21.72 0.96 -6.05
C PRO A 42 -23.16 1.46 -5.98
N LEU A 43 -23.95 0.87 -5.10
CA LEU A 43 -25.34 1.25 -4.93
C LEU A 43 -25.52 2.18 -3.72
N ASN A 44 -26.39 3.17 -3.87
CA ASN A 44 -26.83 4.00 -2.76
C ASN A 44 -27.64 3.12 -1.78
N PRO A 45 -27.26 3.04 -0.50
CA PRO A 45 -27.91 2.14 0.46
C PRO A 45 -29.36 2.54 0.78
N GLU A 46 -29.75 3.78 0.54
CA GLU A 46 -31.11 4.26 0.82
C GLU A 46 -32.07 4.04 -0.36
N THR A 47 -31.58 4.24 -1.59
CA THR A 47 -32.43 4.18 -2.78
C THR A 47 -32.24 2.89 -3.59
N GLY A 48 -31.13 2.18 -3.42
CA GLY A 48 -30.76 1.04 -4.25
C GLY A 48 -30.30 1.40 -5.67
N GLU A 49 -30.24 2.69 -6.00
CA GLU A 49 -29.82 3.17 -7.31
C GLU A 49 -28.29 3.26 -7.40
N PRO A 50 -27.70 3.17 -8.62
CA PRO A 50 -26.28 3.35 -8.82
C PRO A 50 -25.79 4.72 -8.31
N VAL A 51 -24.67 4.72 -7.59
CA VAL A 51 -23.98 5.95 -7.18
C VAL A 51 -23.29 6.55 -8.40
N THR A 52 -23.53 7.83 -8.65
CA THR A 52 -22.87 8.60 -9.71
C THR A 52 -21.59 9.26 -9.19
N PRO A 53 -20.63 9.61 -10.08
CA PRO A 53 -19.41 10.34 -9.68
C PRO A 53 -19.70 11.60 -8.86
N ASP A 54 -20.71 12.38 -9.23
CA ASP A 54 -21.08 13.63 -8.53
C ASP A 54 -21.48 13.39 -7.06
N MET A 55 -22.07 12.23 -6.76
CA MET A 55 -22.41 11.87 -5.38
C MET A 55 -21.17 11.59 -4.53
N LEU A 56 -20.07 11.20 -5.15
CA LEU A 56 -18.79 10.93 -4.49
C LEU A 56 -17.98 12.20 -4.25
N GLU A 57 -18.23 13.27 -4.98
CA GLU A 57 -17.49 14.54 -4.87
C GLU A 57 -17.57 15.18 -3.48
N ALA A 58 -18.64 14.88 -2.73
CA ALA A 58 -18.77 15.32 -1.34
C ALA A 58 -17.70 14.72 -0.40
N ILE A 59 -17.05 13.61 -0.81
CA ILE A 59 -16.12 12.84 0.03
C ILE A 59 -14.72 12.77 -0.60
N PHE A 60 -14.63 12.69 -1.93
CA PHE A 60 -13.40 12.52 -2.67
C PHE A 60 -13.24 13.62 -3.73
N PRO A 61 -12.01 14.12 -3.96
CA PRO A 61 -11.77 15.05 -5.06
C PRO A 61 -11.91 14.34 -6.42
N MET A 62 -12.31 15.10 -7.44
CA MET A 62 -12.63 14.57 -8.77
C MET A 62 -11.49 13.77 -9.38
N ASN A 63 -10.24 14.18 -9.22
CA ASN A 63 -9.08 13.45 -9.73
C ASN A 63 -8.91 12.03 -9.16
N LEU A 64 -9.41 11.74 -7.96
CA LEU A 64 -9.48 10.38 -7.41
C LEU A 64 -10.68 9.61 -7.96
N ILE A 65 -11.82 10.29 -8.14
CA ILE A 65 -13.03 9.68 -8.73
C ILE A 65 -12.76 9.27 -10.17
N GLU A 66 -12.10 10.11 -10.95
CA GLU A 66 -11.69 9.82 -12.33
C GLU A 66 -10.80 8.57 -12.41
N GLN A 67 -9.89 8.38 -11.46
CA GLN A 67 -9.08 7.17 -11.39
C GLN A 67 -9.91 5.93 -11.04
N GLU A 68 -10.88 6.06 -10.14
CA GLU A 68 -11.74 4.94 -9.71
C GLU A 68 -12.60 4.41 -10.86
N VAL A 69 -13.06 5.30 -11.76
CA VAL A 69 -13.89 4.92 -12.92
C VAL A 69 -13.10 4.72 -14.21
N SER A 70 -11.77 4.91 -14.17
CA SER A 70 -10.91 4.80 -15.34
C SER A 70 -10.89 3.38 -15.89
N THR A 71 -10.88 3.27 -17.22
CA THR A 71 -10.65 2.02 -17.96
C THR A 71 -9.23 1.91 -18.53
N GLU A 72 -8.40 2.92 -18.28
CA GLU A 72 -6.99 2.89 -18.69
C GLU A 72 -6.25 1.80 -17.92
N ARG A 73 -5.53 0.93 -18.65
CA ARG A 73 -4.82 -0.22 -18.08
C ARG A 73 -3.68 0.18 -17.14
N PHE A 74 -2.97 1.25 -17.46
CA PHE A 74 -1.86 1.79 -16.68
C PHE A 74 -2.09 3.27 -16.42
N ILE A 75 -1.98 3.65 -15.16
CA ILE A 75 -2.09 5.03 -14.71
C ILE A 75 -0.72 5.43 -14.15
N ASP A 76 -0.09 6.43 -14.73
CA ASP A 76 1.25 6.87 -14.36
C ASP A 76 1.30 7.32 -12.89
N ILE A 77 2.36 6.90 -12.20
CA ILE A 77 2.63 7.34 -10.83
C ILE A 77 3.29 8.72 -10.89
N PRO A 78 2.69 9.76 -10.29
CA PRO A 78 3.30 11.08 -10.24
C PRO A 78 4.70 11.05 -9.61
N GLU A 79 5.60 11.88 -10.12
CA GLU A 79 7.00 11.90 -9.67
C GLU A 79 7.11 12.20 -8.16
N GLU A 80 6.34 13.15 -7.66
CA GLU A 80 6.30 13.46 -6.23
C GLU A 80 5.84 12.27 -5.37
N VAL A 81 4.92 11.46 -5.86
CA VAL A 81 4.48 10.22 -5.20
C VAL A 81 5.61 9.19 -5.23
N MET A 82 6.26 9.03 -6.38
CA MET A 82 7.37 8.10 -6.56
C MET A 82 8.54 8.42 -5.61
N GLU A 83 8.95 9.68 -5.51
CA GLU A 83 9.99 10.13 -4.59
C GLU A 83 9.72 9.72 -3.13
N ARG A 84 8.46 9.85 -2.67
CA ARG A 84 8.09 9.46 -1.31
C ARG A 84 8.04 7.95 -1.15
N LEU A 85 7.57 7.22 -2.16
CA LEU A 85 7.58 5.76 -2.13
C LEU A 85 9.01 5.20 -2.07
N LEU A 86 9.96 5.79 -2.76
CA LEU A 86 11.38 5.39 -2.75
C LEU A 86 12.06 5.55 -1.39
N MET A 87 11.46 6.25 -0.41
CA MET A 87 11.99 6.32 0.95
C MET A 87 12.08 4.94 1.64
N TRP A 88 11.23 3.98 1.24
CA TRP A 88 11.23 2.62 1.81
C TRP A 88 11.08 1.50 0.78
N ARG A 89 10.77 1.81 -0.45
CA ARG A 89 10.58 0.84 -1.53
C ARG A 89 11.79 0.83 -2.49
N PRO A 90 12.09 -0.31 -3.10
CA PRO A 90 11.42 -1.62 -2.98
C PRO A 90 11.57 -2.25 -1.60
N THR A 91 10.48 -2.80 -1.06
CA THR A 91 10.54 -3.54 0.20
C THR A 91 11.09 -4.96 -0.01
N PRO A 92 11.75 -5.58 0.98
CA PRO A 92 12.36 -6.90 0.79
C PRO A 92 11.31 -8.00 0.60
N LEU A 93 11.63 -8.97 -0.28
CA LEU A 93 10.96 -10.25 -0.34
C LEU A 93 11.80 -11.25 0.46
N THR A 94 11.22 -11.82 1.50
CA THR A 94 11.96 -12.68 2.44
C THR A 94 11.41 -14.10 2.42
N ARG A 95 12.29 -15.09 2.30
CA ARG A 95 11.92 -16.49 2.38
C ARG A 95 11.75 -16.93 3.82
N ALA A 96 10.61 -17.55 4.12
CA ALA A 96 10.23 -18.03 5.44
C ALA A 96 10.70 -19.46 5.70
N THR A 97 12.01 -19.72 5.62
CA THR A 97 12.59 -21.06 5.74
C THR A 97 12.22 -21.80 7.04
N GLY A 98 12.06 -21.05 8.14
CA GLY A 98 11.58 -21.61 9.40
C GLY A 98 10.15 -22.14 9.33
N LEU A 99 9.27 -21.43 8.63
CA LEU A 99 7.89 -21.85 8.39
C LEU A 99 7.82 -23.07 7.48
N GLU A 100 8.59 -23.07 6.38
CA GLU A 100 8.71 -24.22 5.48
C GLU A 100 9.11 -25.50 6.24
N LYS A 101 10.14 -25.37 7.09
CA LYS A 101 10.62 -26.48 7.93
C LYS A 101 9.57 -26.92 8.95
N PHE A 102 8.89 -25.97 9.59
CA PHE A 102 7.84 -26.28 10.56
C PHE A 102 6.66 -27.04 9.93
N LEU A 103 6.29 -26.65 8.71
CA LEU A 103 5.20 -27.29 7.96
C LEU A 103 5.61 -28.59 7.27
N GLY A 104 6.90 -28.91 7.19
CA GLY A 104 7.42 -30.08 6.47
C GLY A 104 7.07 -30.05 4.98
N THR A 105 6.96 -28.86 4.39
CA THR A 105 6.54 -28.68 2.98
C THR A 105 7.74 -28.50 2.05
N PRO A 106 7.70 -29.05 0.81
CA PRO A 106 8.68 -28.75 -0.23
C PRO A 106 8.48 -27.38 -0.87
N ALA A 107 7.36 -26.69 -0.57
CA ALA A 107 7.05 -25.38 -1.14
C ALA A 107 7.98 -24.31 -0.58
N HIS A 108 8.43 -23.39 -1.45
CA HIS A 108 9.15 -22.20 -1.03
C HIS A 108 8.15 -21.11 -0.65
N ILE A 109 8.15 -20.71 0.63
CA ILE A 109 7.23 -19.70 1.17
C ILE A 109 7.95 -18.37 1.31
N TYR A 110 7.39 -17.33 0.69
CA TYR A 110 7.92 -15.98 0.75
C TYR A 110 6.90 -15.00 1.32
N TYR A 111 7.39 -13.97 1.98
CA TYR A 111 6.56 -12.84 2.39
C TYR A 111 7.21 -11.52 1.99
N LYS A 112 6.38 -10.58 1.53
CA LYS A 112 6.78 -9.20 1.25
C LYS A 112 6.81 -8.45 2.57
N ASN A 113 7.99 -8.00 2.99
CA ASN A 113 8.15 -7.34 4.28
C ASN A 113 7.81 -5.85 4.19
N GLU A 114 6.55 -5.50 4.38
CA GLU A 114 6.06 -4.12 4.42
C GLU A 114 6.28 -3.43 5.79
N GLY A 115 6.81 -4.15 6.78
CA GLY A 115 7.14 -3.60 8.10
C GLY A 115 8.32 -2.63 8.09
N VAL A 116 9.06 -2.54 6.98
CA VAL A 116 10.20 -1.60 6.81
C VAL A 116 9.76 -0.18 6.46
N SER A 117 8.48 0.05 6.15
CA SER A 117 7.97 1.39 5.93
C SER A 117 7.97 2.22 7.21
N PRO A 118 8.05 3.56 7.15
CA PRO A 118 8.10 4.40 8.34
C PRO A 118 6.98 4.14 9.37
N PRO A 119 5.70 3.96 8.97
CA PRO A 119 4.64 3.56 9.90
C PRO A 119 4.58 2.05 10.20
N GLY A 120 5.47 1.24 9.67
CA GLY A 120 5.54 -0.19 9.94
C GLY A 120 4.43 -1.03 9.30
N SER A 121 3.90 -0.64 8.14
CA SER A 121 2.85 -1.38 7.42
C SER A 121 2.84 -1.08 5.92
N HIS A 122 2.02 -1.83 5.14
CA HIS A 122 1.81 -1.57 3.71
C HIS A 122 0.96 -0.32 3.42
N LYS A 123 0.25 0.21 4.40
CA LYS A 123 -0.75 1.28 4.21
C LYS A 123 -0.19 2.60 3.67
N PRO A 124 1.04 3.04 3.97
CA PRO A 124 1.58 4.26 3.36
C PRO A 124 1.72 4.17 1.83
N ASN A 125 1.78 2.97 1.24
CA ASN A 125 1.84 2.83 -0.21
C ASN A 125 0.63 3.45 -0.92
N THR A 126 -0.56 3.37 -0.33
CA THR A 126 -1.74 4.04 -0.87
C THR A 126 -1.97 5.42 -0.24
N ALA A 127 -1.63 5.61 1.04
CA ALA A 127 -1.84 6.88 1.72
C ALA A 127 -1.08 8.04 1.06
N ILE A 128 0.16 7.81 0.61
CA ILE A 128 0.96 8.81 -0.11
C ILE A 128 0.24 9.31 -1.36
N ALA A 129 -0.25 8.40 -2.19
CA ALA A 129 -0.96 8.76 -3.41
C ALA A 129 -2.27 9.50 -3.11
N GLN A 130 -3.07 9.01 -2.17
CA GLN A 130 -4.33 9.65 -1.79
C GLN A 130 -4.11 11.08 -1.27
N VAL A 131 -3.11 11.31 -0.44
CA VAL A 131 -2.80 12.65 0.08
C VAL A 131 -2.29 13.56 -1.03
N TYR A 132 -1.44 13.06 -1.93
CA TYR A 132 -0.97 13.80 -3.09
C TYR A 132 -2.14 14.34 -3.93
N TYR A 133 -3.09 13.49 -4.32
CA TYR A 133 -4.22 13.90 -5.14
C TYR A 133 -5.17 14.86 -4.43
N ASN A 134 -5.33 14.72 -3.12
CA ASN A 134 -6.06 15.72 -2.32
C ASN A 134 -5.34 17.07 -2.30
N LYS A 135 -4.00 17.08 -2.17
CA LYS A 135 -3.19 18.30 -2.25
C LYS A 135 -3.36 18.99 -3.61
N GLU A 136 -3.26 18.23 -4.70
CA GLU A 136 -3.44 18.75 -6.06
C GLU A 136 -4.85 19.34 -6.29
N ALA A 137 -5.86 18.77 -5.66
CA ALA A 137 -7.22 19.32 -5.62
C ALA A 137 -7.38 20.54 -4.69
N GLY A 138 -6.29 21.02 -4.05
CA GLY A 138 -6.32 22.19 -3.18
C GLY A 138 -6.86 21.94 -1.77
N ILE A 139 -7.10 20.69 -1.39
CA ILE A 139 -7.58 20.32 -0.06
C ILE A 139 -6.50 20.61 1.00
N LYS A 140 -6.88 21.29 2.08
CA LYS A 140 -5.96 21.70 3.15
C LYS A 140 -6.05 20.84 4.40
N ARG A 141 -7.14 20.09 4.56
CA ARG A 141 -7.38 19.23 5.72
C ARG A 141 -8.06 17.96 5.30
N LEU A 142 -7.56 16.84 5.80
CA LEU A 142 -8.21 15.54 5.70
C LEU A 142 -8.78 15.10 7.03
N THR A 143 -9.83 14.31 6.98
CA THR A 143 -10.38 13.60 8.13
C THR A 143 -10.46 12.12 7.81
N THR A 144 -10.21 11.29 8.81
CA THR A 144 -10.33 9.85 8.65
C THR A 144 -10.75 9.16 9.93
N GLU A 145 -11.28 7.97 9.79
CA GLU A 145 -11.49 7.02 10.88
C GLU A 145 -10.33 6.03 10.90
N THR A 146 -10.03 5.49 12.08
CA THR A 146 -9.11 4.37 12.23
C THR A 146 -9.52 3.49 13.40
N GLY A 147 -9.65 2.19 13.16
CA GLY A 147 -9.94 1.21 14.21
C GLY A 147 -8.74 0.99 15.11
N ALA A 148 -7.75 0.23 14.64
CA ALA A 148 -6.55 -0.13 15.42
C ALA A 148 -5.40 0.90 15.36
N GLY A 149 -5.52 1.97 14.55
CA GLY A 149 -4.57 3.05 14.44
C GLY A 149 -3.57 2.94 13.29
N GLN A 150 -3.45 1.83 12.59
CA GLN A 150 -2.47 1.69 11.51
C GLN A 150 -2.76 2.61 10.31
N TRP A 151 -4.03 2.73 9.92
CA TRP A 151 -4.41 3.65 8.86
C TRP A 151 -4.16 5.10 9.28
N GLY A 152 -4.57 5.47 10.48
CA GLY A 152 -4.29 6.80 11.04
C GLY A 152 -2.80 7.14 11.02
N SER A 153 -1.92 6.20 11.42
CA SER A 153 -0.46 6.41 11.40
C SER A 153 0.06 6.57 9.97
N ALA A 154 -0.43 5.77 9.01
CA ALA A 154 -0.02 5.86 7.62
C ALA A 154 -0.47 7.18 6.96
N LEU A 155 -1.70 7.59 7.23
CA LEU A 155 -2.23 8.85 6.69
C LEU A 155 -1.56 10.07 7.36
N ALA A 156 -1.25 10.02 8.67
CA ALA A 156 -0.50 11.06 9.36
C ALA A 156 0.89 11.25 8.76
N PHE A 157 1.59 10.13 8.51
CA PHE A 157 2.88 10.17 7.81
C PHE A 157 2.75 10.82 6.44
N ALA A 158 1.78 10.39 5.62
CA ALA A 158 1.55 10.94 4.28
C ALA A 158 1.18 12.42 4.32
N CYS A 159 0.26 12.83 5.20
CA CYS A 159 -0.14 14.23 5.35
C CYS A 159 1.04 15.14 5.75
N ASN A 160 1.93 14.65 6.61
CA ASN A 160 3.15 15.37 6.97
C ASN A 160 4.07 15.60 5.77
N GLN A 161 4.19 14.60 4.86
CA GLN A 161 5.01 14.71 3.64
C GLN A 161 4.51 15.80 2.68
N PHE A 162 3.22 16.11 2.69
CA PHE A 162 2.58 17.05 1.77
C PHE A 162 2.05 18.34 2.43
N GLY A 163 2.23 18.49 3.73
CA GLY A 163 1.82 19.70 4.47
C GLY A 163 0.30 19.85 4.60
N ILE A 164 -0.45 18.75 4.67
CA ILE A 164 -1.90 18.73 4.85
C ILE A 164 -2.24 18.47 6.32
N GLU A 165 -3.18 19.23 6.86
CA GLU A 165 -3.72 18.97 8.19
C GLU A 165 -4.51 17.67 8.22
N LEU A 166 -4.37 16.90 9.32
CA LEU A 166 -5.10 15.66 9.50
C LEU A 166 -5.83 15.63 10.84
N LYS A 167 -7.11 15.23 10.80
CA LYS A 167 -7.88 14.87 11.99
C LYS A 167 -8.26 13.41 11.94
N ILE A 168 -7.85 12.65 12.97
CA ILE A 168 -8.10 11.22 13.07
C ILE A 168 -9.16 10.97 14.15
N TYR A 169 -10.19 10.22 13.77
CA TYR A 169 -11.19 9.68 14.68
C TYR A 169 -10.89 8.23 14.95
N MET A 170 -10.59 7.88 16.19
CA MET A 170 -10.26 6.52 16.58
C MET A 170 -11.37 5.91 17.42
N VAL A 171 -11.74 4.66 17.11
CA VAL A 171 -12.71 3.89 17.91
C VAL A 171 -12.25 3.83 19.37
N ARG A 172 -13.12 4.24 20.30
CA ARG A 172 -12.80 4.39 21.74
C ARG A 172 -12.22 3.11 22.36
N VAL A 173 -12.77 1.96 22.03
CA VAL A 173 -12.27 0.66 22.56
C VAL A 173 -10.82 0.46 22.14
N SER A 174 -10.50 0.62 20.86
CA SER A 174 -9.15 0.48 20.34
C SER A 174 -8.21 1.56 20.88
N PHE A 175 -8.68 2.79 21.05
CA PHE A 175 -7.94 3.88 21.66
C PHE A 175 -7.50 3.54 23.10
N ASN A 176 -8.38 2.94 23.89
CA ASN A 176 -8.07 2.56 25.27
C ASN A 176 -7.12 1.35 25.36
N GLN A 177 -7.26 0.39 24.43
CA GLN A 177 -6.44 -0.83 24.42
C GLN A 177 -5.03 -0.62 23.83
N LYS A 178 -4.79 0.46 23.09
CA LYS A 178 -3.54 0.68 22.36
C LYS A 178 -2.92 2.05 22.69
N PRO A 179 -2.49 2.27 23.94
CA PRO A 179 -1.96 3.56 24.39
C PRO A 179 -0.71 4.01 23.61
N TYR A 180 0.09 3.08 23.12
CA TYR A 180 1.29 3.34 22.31
C TYR A 180 1.02 4.01 20.94
N ARG A 181 -0.25 4.07 20.51
CA ARG A 181 -0.64 4.76 19.27
C ARG A 181 -1.19 6.17 19.47
N ARG A 182 -1.16 6.67 20.71
CA ARG A 182 -1.64 8.01 21.06
C ARG A 182 -0.54 9.06 21.06
N VAL A 183 0.70 8.63 21.01
CA VAL A 183 1.92 9.46 21.17
C VAL A 183 2.47 9.84 19.81
#